data_e2ab46f449e401a3244cff8a466b0f1b
#
_entry.id   e2ab46f449e401a3244cff8a466b0f1b
#
_cell.length_a   1.000
_cell.length_b   1.000
_cell.length_c   1.000
_cell.angle_alpha   90.00
_cell.angle_beta   90.00
_cell.angle_gamma   90.00
#
_symmetry.space_group_name_H-M   'P 1'
#
loop_
_entity.id
_entity.type
_entity.pdbx_description
1 polymer ?
#
loop_
_entity_poly.entity_id
_entity_poly.type
_entity_poly.pdbx_seq_one_letter_code
_entity_poly.pdbx_strand_id
1 'polypeptide(L)'
;LICKSTDVVLTQVSGDKNAIGYISFGSLNDTVKALKVEGVEPSTATIESGDYKIVRPFNIAVKDGLSDAAQDFENYILSSDGQDIIEKAGYIKIDKSAAAYASNNASGKIVVSGSSSVTPVMEKLAEAYQKANVQQSDSSTGIKDAINGTSDIGMASRDISDDELSQGIKSVTIAQDAIAVIVNKDNAVEDITMDEIKAIYTGSKTTWSDESK
;
A
#
# COMPACT_ATOMS: atom_id res chain seq x y z
N LEU A 1 10.37 -17.19 1.91
CA LEU A 1 9.44 -17.02 3.03
C LEU A 1 8.24 -16.17 2.58
N ILE A 2 7.02 -16.56 2.94
CA ILE A 2 5.82 -15.75 2.70
C ILE A 2 5.47 -15.04 4.01
N CYS A 3 5.54 -13.72 4.02
CA CYS A 3 5.19 -12.87 5.15
C CYS A 3 3.76 -12.35 5.01
N LYS A 4 3.02 -12.31 6.11
CA LYS A 4 1.60 -11.91 6.11
C LYS A 4 1.37 -10.41 6.36
N SER A 5 2.41 -9.66 6.74
CA SER A 5 2.31 -8.21 6.98
C SER A 5 3.63 -7.51 6.71
N THR A 6 3.58 -6.19 6.50
CA THR A 6 4.74 -5.32 6.30
C THR A 6 5.71 -5.40 7.47
N ASP A 7 5.23 -5.41 8.71
CA ASP A 7 6.07 -5.46 9.91
C ASP A 7 6.86 -6.77 10.00
N VAL A 8 6.26 -7.88 9.59
CA VAL A 8 6.95 -9.18 9.54
C VAL A 8 8.07 -9.15 8.50
N VAL A 9 7.85 -8.53 7.32
CA VAL A 9 8.90 -8.35 6.31
C VAL A 9 10.06 -7.53 6.87
N LEU A 10 9.79 -6.38 7.47
CA LEU A 10 10.79 -5.51 8.09
C LEU A 10 11.62 -6.27 9.15
N THR A 11 10.94 -7.00 10.04
CA THR A 11 11.61 -7.80 11.08
C THR A 11 12.51 -8.88 10.50
N GLN A 12 12.06 -9.61 9.47
CA GLN A 12 12.84 -10.67 8.85
C GLN A 12 14.07 -10.11 8.12
N VAL A 13 13.90 -9.03 7.36
CA VAL A 13 15.00 -8.41 6.60
C VAL A 13 16.01 -7.75 7.52
N SER A 14 15.58 -7.06 8.57
CA SER A 14 16.50 -6.47 9.55
C SER A 14 17.28 -7.50 10.37
N GLY A 15 16.74 -8.71 10.52
CA GLY A 15 17.37 -9.78 11.29
C GLY A 15 18.32 -10.69 10.50
N ASP A 16 18.35 -10.62 9.17
CA ASP A 16 19.18 -11.48 8.32
C ASP A 16 19.91 -10.67 7.24
N LYS A 17 21.26 -10.64 7.33
CA LYS A 17 22.12 -9.91 6.39
C LYS A 17 21.92 -10.32 4.93
N ASN A 18 21.51 -11.54 4.67
CA ASN A 18 21.33 -12.07 3.33
C ASN A 18 19.90 -11.97 2.82
N ALA A 19 18.96 -11.49 3.66
CA ALA A 19 17.58 -11.39 3.28
C ALA A 19 17.31 -10.23 2.31
N ILE A 20 16.39 -10.48 1.40
CA ILE A 20 15.74 -9.50 0.54
C ILE A 20 14.24 -9.53 0.80
N GLY A 21 13.62 -8.37 0.79
CA GLY A 21 12.18 -8.22 0.90
C GLY A 21 11.68 -7.06 0.06
N TYR A 22 10.38 -6.86 0.09
CA TYR A 22 9.76 -5.67 -0.49
C TYR A 22 8.63 -5.18 0.42
N ILE A 23 8.48 -3.87 0.49
CA ILE A 23 7.45 -3.20 1.30
C ILE A 23 6.89 -1.99 0.55
N SER A 24 5.80 -1.43 1.05
CA SER A 24 5.36 -0.10 0.67
C SER A 24 6.45 0.93 0.98
N PHE A 25 6.71 1.85 0.05
CA PHE A 25 7.66 2.95 0.25
C PHE A 25 7.29 3.81 1.47
N GLY A 26 5.99 4.08 1.68
CA GLY A 26 5.52 4.82 2.85
C GLY A 26 5.73 4.11 4.19
N SER A 27 6.12 2.84 4.19
CA SER A 27 6.47 2.05 5.39
C SER A 27 7.99 1.92 5.59
N LEU A 28 8.81 2.50 4.70
CA LEU A 28 10.26 2.44 4.82
C LEU A 28 10.74 3.15 6.10
N ASN A 29 11.64 2.52 6.82
CA ASN A 29 12.21 3.04 8.06
C ASN A 29 13.70 2.70 8.19
N ASP A 30 14.33 3.20 9.26
CA ASP A 30 15.77 3.08 9.49
C ASP A 30 16.26 1.67 9.90
N THR A 31 15.41 0.65 9.92
CA THR A 31 15.83 -0.71 10.28
C THR A 31 16.36 -1.51 9.09
N VAL A 32 16.05 -1.07 7.87
CA VAL A 32 16.43 -1.71 6.61
C VAL A 32 17.02 -0.69 5.64
N LYS A 33 17.58 -1.17 4.51
CA LYS A 33 18.07 -0.36 3.41
C LYS A 33 17.23 -0.61 2.16
N ALA A 34 16.74 0.45 1.53
CA ALA A 34 16.14 0.35 0.20
C ALA A 34 17.22 0.29 -0.88
N LEU A 35 17.03 -0.58 -1.85
CA LEU A 35 17.88 -0.65 -3.04
C LEU A 35 17.40 0.33 -4.11
N LYS A 36 18.35 0.81 -4.92
CA LYS A 36 18.01 1.35 -6.23
C LYS A 36 17.48 0.23 -7.12
N VAL A 37 16.60 0.57 -8.02
CA VAL A 37 16.14 -0.36 -9.07
C VAL A 37 16.45 0.26 -10.41
N GLU A 38 17.25 -0.45 -11.23
CA GLU A 38 17.75 0.07 -12.52
C GLU A 38 18.47 1.43 -12.35
N GLY A 39 19.24 1.58 -11.27
CA GLY A 39 19.95 2.83 -10.95
C GLY A 39 19.10 3.93 -10.33
N VAL A 40 17.77 3.73 -10.19
CA VAL A 40 16.83 4.74 -9.68
C VAL A 40 16.50 4.48 -8.21
N GLU A 41 16.75 5.45 -7.35
CA GLU A 41 16.40 5.40 -5.93
C GLU A 41 14.88 5.60 -5.74
N PRO A 42 14.21 4.79 -4.88
CA PRO A 42 12.84 5.07 -4.50
C PRO A 42 12.76 6.35 -3.64
N SER A 43 12.17 7.38 -4.20
CA SER A 43 11.91 8.66 -3.53
C SER A 43 10.60 9.25 -4.05
N THR A 44 9.98 10.15 -3.30
CA THR A 44 8.76 10.82 -3.75
C THR A 44 8.97 11.46 -5.13
N ALA A 45 10.11 12.12 -5.36
CA ALA A 45 10.42 12.77 -6.63
C ALA A 45 10.52 11.77 -7.81
N THR A 46 11.25 10.65 -7.64
CA THR A 46 11.43 9.65 -8.70
C THR A 46 10.17 8.82 -8.96
N ILE A 47 9.32 8.69 -7.96
CA ILE A 47 8.03 8.01 -8.08
C ILE A 47 7.04 8.94 -8.84
N GLU A 48 6.95 10.22 -8.47
CA GLU A 48 6.08 11.19 -9.13
C GLU A 48 6.49 11.49 -10.57
N SER A 49 7.79 11.53 -10.87
CA SER A 49 8.30 11.71 -12.24
C SER A 49 8.06 10.45 -13.10
N GLY A 50 7.78 9.30 -12.48
CA GLY A 50 7.66 8.02 -13.15
C GLY A 50 9.01 7.41 -13.54
N ASP A 51 10.14 7.89 -13.00
CA ASP A 51 11.45 7.28 -13.19
C ASP A 51 11.54 5.95 -12.43
N TYR A 52 11.04 5.92 -11.18
CA TYR A 52 10.90 4.67 -10.42
C TYR A 52 9.68 3.88 -10.88
N LYS A 53 9.90 2.65 -11.37
CA LYS A 53 8.88 1.89 -12.13
C LYS A 53 8.05 0.93 -11.30
N ILE A 54 8.49 0.56 -10.08
CA ILE A 54 7.75 -0.43 -9.29
C ILE A 54 6.67 0.30 -8.45
N VAL A 55 5.52 0.48 -9.06
CA VAL A 55 4.35 1.13 -8.43
C VAL A 55 3.14 0.22 -8.47
N ARG A 56 2.20 0.44 -7.55
CA ARG A 56 0.94 -0.29 -7.46
C ARG A 56 -0.18 0.63 -6.97
N PRO A 57 -1.44 0.36 -7.31
CA PRO A 57 -2.55 1.10 -6.74
C PRO A 57 -2.80 0.69 -5.29
N PHE A 58 -3.22 1.64 -4.47
CA PHE A 58 -3.98 1.41 -3.26
C PHE A 58 -5.46 1.58 -3.59
N ASN A 59 -6.20 0.51 -3.44
CA ASN A 59 -7.61 0.45 -3.75
C ASN A 59 -8.44 0.21 -2.49
N ILE A 60 -9.65 0.73 -2.50
CA ILE A 60 -10.69 0.27 -1.60
C ILE A 60 -11.75 -0.51 -2.39
N ALA A 61 -12.25 -1.56 -1.76
CA ALA A 61 -13.37 -2.37 -2.24
C ALA A 61 -14.63 -1.94 -1.50
N VAL A 62 -15.64 -1.52 -2.22
CA VAL A 62 -16.90 -1.04 -1.67
C VAL A 62 -18.08 -1.69 -2.39
N LYS A 63 -19.18 -1.97 -1.66
CA LYS A 63 -20.42 -2.45 -2.25
C LYS A 63 -21.27 -1.32 -2.79
N ASP A 64 -22.16 -1.65 -3.74
CA ASP A 64 -23.26 -0.77 -4.06
C ASP A 64 -24.19 -0.62 -2.84
N GLY A 65 -24.63 0.61 -2.59
CA GLY A 65 -25.50 0.92 -1.46
C GLY A 65 -24.77 1.00 -0.12
N LEU A 66 -23.54 1.55 -0.11
CA LEU A 66 -22.87 1.94 1.13
C LEU A 66 -23.83 2.72 2.04
N SER A 67 -23.62 2.61 3.36
CA SER A 67 -24.26 3.52 4.30
C SER A 67 -23.84 4.97 4.03
N ASP A 68 -24.69 5.93 4.37
CA ASP A 68 -24.36 7.35 4.19
C ASP A 68 -23.03 7.72 4.88
N ALA A 69 -22.71 7.09 6.02
CA ALA A 69 -21.47 7.31 6.73
C ALA A 69 -20.24 6.75 5.96
N ALA A 70 -20.35 5.54 5.41
CA ALA A 70 -19.28 4.95 4.64
C ALA A 70 -19.04 5.69 3.32
N GLN A 71 -20.10 6.14 2.66
CA GLN A 71 -20.01 6.98 1.47
C GLN A 71 -19.37 8.34 1.77
N ASP A 72 -19.73 8.96 2.91
CA ASP A 72 -19.13 10.23 3.35
C ASP A 72 -17.62 10.08 3.62
N PHE A 73 -17.21 8.93 4.20
CA PHE A 73 -15.79 8.65 4.40
C PHE A 73 -15.05 8.39 3.09
N GLU A 74 -15.65 7.69 2.13
CA GLU A 74 -15.10 7.55 0.78
C GLU A 74 -14.91 8.92 0.12
N ASN A 75 -15.91 9.79 0.20
CA ASN A 75 -15.84 11.16 -0.31
C ASN A 75 -14.72 11.96 0.39
N TYR A 76 -14.54 11.77 1.70
CA TYR A 76 -13.45 12.38 2.44
C TYR A 76 -12.07 11.92 1.94
N ILE A 77 -11.88 10.60 1.77
CA ILE A 77 -10.62 10.03 1.26
C ILE A 77 -10.25 10.64 -0.12
N LEU A 78 -11.25 10.80 -0.99
CA LEU A 78 -11.07 11.31 -2.35
C LEU A 78 -11.01 12.84 -2.45
N SER A 79 -11.35 13.56 -1.40
CA SER A 79 -11.28 15.03 -1.35
C SER A 79 -9.83 15.53 -1.27
N SER A 80 -9.62 16.85 -1.52
CA SER A 80 -8.29 17.46 -1.33
C SER A 80 -7.77 17.26 0.10
N ASP A 81 -8.64 17.29 1.12
CA ASP A 81 -8.25 17.10 2.52
C ASP A 81 -7.70 15.69 2.76
N GLY A 82 -8.39 14.67 2.24
CA GLY A 82 -7.92 13.28 2.30
C GLY A 82 -6.67 13.04 1.47
N GLN A 83 -6.62 13.59 0.26
CA GLN A 83 -5.48 13.47 -0.63
C GLN A 83 -4.22 14.17 -0.08
N ASP A 84 -4.38 15.27 0.67
CA ASP A 84 -3.26 15.92 1.38
C ASP A 84 -2.68 15.04 2.51
N ILE A 85 -3.51 14.27 3.20
CA ILE A 85 -3.05 13.29 4.20
C ILE A 85 -2.27 12.16 3.51
N ILE A 86 -2.76 11.68 2.38
CA ILE A 86 -2.10 10.64 1.57
C ILE A 86 -0.71 11.11 1.13
N GLU A 87 -0.59 12.33 0.60
CA GLU A 87 0.70 12.90 0.18
C GLU A 87 1.66 13.10 1.36
N LYS A 88 1.18 13.65 2.48
CA LYS A 88 1.99 13.81 3.71
C LYS A 88 2.44 12.48 4.31
N ALA A 89 1.72 11.41 4.03
CA ALA A 89 2.09 10.06 4.43
C ALA A 89 3.11 9.39 3.49
N GLY A 90 3.54 10.08 2.42
CA GLY A 90 4.57 9.59 1.48
C GLY A 90 4.00 8.79 0.30
N TYR A 91 2.70 8.87 0.05
CA TYR A 91 2.04 8.24 -1.09
C TYR A 91 1.69 9.27 -2.16
N ILE A 92 1.31 8.81 -3.34
CA ILE A 92 1.01 9.68 -4.46
C ILE A 92 -0.50 9.88 -4.56
N LYS A 93 -0.91 11.14 -4.62
CA LYS A 93 -2.28 11.54 -4.88
C LYS A 93 -2.77 11.02 -6.24
N ILE A 94 -4.01 10.60 -6.29
CA ILE A 94 -4.66 10.21 -7.56
C ILE A 94 -5.28 11.41 -8.27
N ASP A 95 -5.66 12.46 -7.54
CA ASP A 95 -6.21 13.69 -8.10
C ASP A 95 -5.62 14.91 -7.36
N LYS A 96 -4.80 15.69 -8.09
CA LYS A 96 -4.20 16.94 -7.58
C LYS A 96 -5.19 18.11 -7.62
N SER A 97 -6.35 17.95 -8.26
CA SER A 97 -7.41 18.95 -8.42
C SER A 97 -8.69 18.62 -7.64
N ALA A 98 -8.63 17.62 -6.75
CA ALA A 98 -9.77 17.22 -5.95
C ALA A 98 -10.39 18.40 -5.19
N ALA A 99 -11.73 18.44 -5.12
CA ALA A 99 -12.44 19.46 -4.37
C ALA A 99 -12.23 19.29 -2.85
N ALA A 100 -12.37 20.37 -2.11
CA ALA A 100 -12.36 20.32 -0.64
C ALA A 100 -13.49 19.43 -0.11
N TYR A 101 -13.23 18.77 1.01
CA TYR A 101 -14.25 17.93 1.63
C TYR A 101 -15.47 18.74 2.09
N ALA A 102 -16.64 18.23 1.73
CA ALA A 102 -17.92 18.74 2.19
C ALA A 102 -18.69 17.60 2.84
N SER A 103 -18.76 17.59 4.17
CA SER A 103 -19.47 16.57 4.93
C SER A 103 -20.96 16.59 4.64
N ASN A 104 -21.57 15.42 4.49
CA ASN A 104 -23.01 15.25 4.46
C ASN A 104 -23.62 15.15 5.89
N ASN A 105 -22.79 15.29 6.94
CA ASN A 105 -23.12 15.10 8.35
C ASN A 105 -23.68 13.70 8.69
N ALA A 106 -23.36 12.69 7.89
CA ALA A 106 -23.76 11.32 8.16
C ALA A 106 -23.25 10.84 9.53
N SER A 107 -24.07 10.06 10.21
CA SER A 107 -23.74 9.44 11.48
C SER A 107 -23.67 7.93 11.33
N GLY A 108 -22.77 7.29 12.05
CA GLY A 108 -22.57 5.85 12.04
C GLY A 108 -21.13 5.48 12.32
N LYS A 109 -20.91 4.22 12.65
CA LYS A 109 -19.56 3.63 12.73
C LYS A 109 -19.25 3.01 11.38
N ILE A 110 -18.02 3.17 10.94
CA ILE A 110 -17.51 2.63 9.70
C ILE A 110 -16.44 1.60 10.05
N VAL A 111 -16.55 0.41 9.48
CA VAL A 111 -15.56 -0.66 9.63
C VAL A 111 -14.76 -0.77 8.33
N VAL A 112 -13.45 -0.62 8.45
CA VAL A 112 -12.51 -0.74 7.35
C VAL A 112 -11.55 -1.88 7.67
N SER A 113 -11.37 -2.84 6.77
CA SER A 113 -10.43 -3.95 6.99
C SER A 113 -9.58 -4.24 5.76
N GLY A 114 -8.40 -4.82 5.97
CA GLY A 114 -7.62 -5.35 4.84
C GLY A 114 -6.13 -5.07 4.90
N SER A 115 -5.57 -4.74 3.75
CA SER A 115 -4.14 -4.65 3.46
C SER A 115 -3.30 -3.95 4.53
N SER A 116 -2.30 -4.67 5.06
CA SER A 116 -1.31 -4.09 5.99
C SER A 116 -0.47 -2.97 5.39
N SER A 117 -0.34 -2.91 4.06
CA SER A 117 0.36 -1.80 3.39
C SER A 117 -0.49 -0.53 3.30
N VAL A 118 -1.81 -0.66 3.23
CA VAL A 118 -2.76 0.47 3.19
C VAL A 118 -3.07 0.98 4.61
N THR A 119 -3.02 0.09 5.60
CA THR A 119 -3.37 0.41 7.00
C THR A 119 -2.74 1.71 7.52
N PRO A 120 -1.43 1.98 7.37
CA PRO A 120 -0.82 3.19 7.95
C PRO A 120 -1.41 4.51 7.42
N VAL A 121 -1.77 4.58 6.16
CA VAL A 121 -2.41 5.78 5.60
C VAL A 121 -3.90 5.82 5.93
N MET A 122 -4.57 4.67 5.94
CA MET A 122 -5.99 4.59 6.28
C MET A 122 -6.25 4.98 7.75
N GLU A 123 -5.36 4.61 8.67
CA GLU A 123 -5.44 5.04 10.07
C GLU A 123 -5.34 6.56 10.22
N LYS A 124 -4.45 7.22 9.47
CA LYS A 124 -4.35 8.69 9.47
C LYS A 124 -5.61 9.35 8.91
N LEU A 125 -6.18 8.79 7.84
CA LEU A 125 -7.45 9.24 7.27
C LEU A 125 -8.59 9.05 8.26
N ALA A 126 -8.67 7.89 8.91
CA ALA A 126 -9.69 7.57 9.90
C ALA A 126 -9.57 8.45 11.16
N GLU A 127 -8.35 8.73 11.63
CA GLU A 127 -8.10 9.64 12.75
C GLU A 127 -8.58 11.06 12.45
N ALA A 128 -8.29 11.57 11.27
CA ALA A 128 -8.71 12.90 10.87
C ALA A 128 -10.24 12.98 10.66
N TYR A 129 -10.85 11.93 10.14
CA TYR A 129 -12.29 11.83 9.93
C TYR A 129 -13.10 11.52 11.23
N GLN A 130 -12.47 10.83 12.21
CA GLN A 130 -12.96 10.52 13.57
C GLN A 130 -14.16 9.54 13.68
N LYS A 131 -14.56 8.86 12.62
CA LYS A 131 -15.73 7.95 12.64
C LYS A 131 -15.43 6.54 12.10
N ALA A 132 -14.23 6.29 11.56
CA ALA A 132 -13.87 5.02 10.98
C ALA A 132 -12.97 4.21 11.92
N ASN A 133 -13.18 2.88 11.94
CA ASN A 133 -12.37 1.90 12.66
C ASN A 133 -11.62 1.04 11.66
N VAL A 134 -10.30 1.04 11.73
CA VAL A 134 -9.41 0.32 10.81
C VAL A 134 -8.92 -0.97 11.44
N GLN A 135 -9.03 -2.08 10.71
CA GLN A 135 -8.60 -3.41 11.13
C GLN A 135 -7.59 -3.95 10.11
N GLN A 136 -6.36 -4.16 10.56
CA GLN A 136 -5.32 -4.70 9.71
C GLN A 136 -5.49 -6.20 9.46
N SER A 137 -5.39 -6.61 8.19
CA SER A 137 -5.28 -8.00 7.76
C SER A 137 -4.44 -8.09 6.47
N ASP A 138 -4.88 -8.80 5.46
CA ASP A 138 -4.33 -8.80 4.11
C ASP A 138 -5.37 -8.36 3.08
N SER A 139 -4.92 -8.05 1.84
CA SER A 139 -5.80 -7.55 0.78
C SER A 139 -6.94 -8.52 0.45
N SER A 140 -6.68 -9.81 0.41
CA SER A 140 -7.69 -10.82 0.05
C SER A 140 -8.75 -10.97 1.15
N THR A 141 -8.33 -10.86 2.41
CA THR A 141 -9.24 -10.84 3.55
C THR A 141 -10.11 -9.59 3.54
N GLY A 142 -9.52 -8.40 3.36
CA GLY A 142 -10.28 -7.15 3.29
C GLY A 142 -11.31 -7.11 2.17
N ILE A 143 -10.95 -7.60 0.98
CA ILE A 143 -11.89 -7.72 -0.15
C ILE A 143 -13.04 -8.67 0.20
N LYS A 144 -12.74 -9.83 0.79
CA LYS A 144 -13.77 -10.79 1.23
C LYS A 144 -14.69 -10.20 2.30
N ASP A 145 -14.15 -9.44 3.24
CA ASP A 145 -14.92 -8.78 4.28
C ASP A 145 -15.91 -7.77 3.67
N ALA A 146 -15.46 -6.99 2.68
CA ALA A 146 -16.34 -6.08 1.94
C ALA A 146 -17.42 -6.84 1.16
N ILE A 147 -17.06 -7.94 0.45
CA ILE A 147 -18.02 -8.79 -0.27
C ILE A 147 -19.08 -9.36 0.69
N ASN A 148 -18.69 -9.82 1.86
CA ASN A 148 -19.59 -10.43 2.84
C ASN A 148 -20.36 -9.38 3.67
N GLY A 149 -19.98 -8.10 3.62
CA GLY A 149 -20.56 -7.03 4.43
C GLY A 149 -20.11 -7.07 5.90
N THR A 150 -19.01 -7.75 6.20
CA THR A 150 -18.38 -7.74 7.53
C THR A 150 -17.64 -6.40 7.76
N SER A 151 -17.13 -5.81 6.68
CA SER A 151 -16.60 -4.44 6.65
C SER A 151 -17.36 -3.61 5.62
N ASP A 152 -17.51 -2.32 5.88
CA ASP A 152 -18.09 -1.36 4.94
C ASP A 152 -17.11 -1.12 3.77
N ILE A 153 -15.81 -1.10 4.07
CA ILE A 153 -14.73 -0.82 3.12
C ILE A 153 -13.62 -1.88 3.28
N GLY A 154 -13.25 -2.52 2.19
CA GLY A 154 -12.08 -3.42 2.13
C GLY A 154 -10.87 -2.69 1.57
N MET A 155 -9.67 -2.90 2.13
CA MET A 155 -8.42 -2.30 1.65
C MET A 155 -7.59 -3.29 0.85
N ALA A 156 -7.09 -2.89 -0.31
CA ALA A 156 -6.21 -3.68 -1.16
C ALA A 156 -5.01 -2.87 -1.67
N SER A 157 -3.82 -3.45 -1.62
CA SER A 157 -2.58 -2.89 -2.18
C SER A 157 -2.23 -3.57 -3.51
N ARG A 158 -3.24 -3.87 -4.30
CA ARG A 158 -3.19 -4.45 -5.65
C ARG A 158 -4.49 -4.15 -6.39
N ASP A 159 -4.49 -4.44 -7.68
CA ASP A 159 -5.73 -4.46 -8.43
C ASP A 159 -6.70 -5.50 -7.85
N ILE A 160 -7.98 -5.17 -7.89
CA ILE A 160 -9.08 -6.08 -7.54
C ILE A 160 -9.41 -6.85 -8.82
N SER A 161 -9.39 -8.18 -8.74
CA SER A 161 -9.58 -9.04 -9.91
C SER A 161 -11.02 -9.00 -10.42
N ASP A 162 -11.22 -9.34 -11.70
CA ASP A 162 -12.54 -9.43 -12.32
C ASP A 162 -13.45 -10.42 -11.56
N ASP A 163 -12.90 -11.53 -11.06
CA ASP A 163 -13.63 -12.50 -10.26
C ASP A 163 -14.13 -11.90 -8.92
N GLU A 164 -13.32 -11.04 -8.29
CA GLU A 164 -13.71 -10.32 -7.07
C GLU A 164 -14.75 -9.24 -7.38
N LEU A 165 -14.56 -8.45 -8.46
CA LEU A 165 -15.51 -7.43 -8.90
C LEU A 165 -16.89 -8.04 -9.25
N SER A 166 -16.90 -9.23 -9.86
CA SER A 166 -18.15 -9.92 -10.23
C SER A 166 -19.02 -10.28 -9.02
N GLN A 167 -18.48 -10.21 -7.80
CA GLN A 167 -19.19 -10.50 -6.55
C GLN A 167 -19.92 -9.27 -5.98
N GLY A 168 -20.09 -8.22 -6.78
CA GLY A 168 -20.92 -7.05 -6.43
C GLY A 168 -20.20 -6.00 -5.60
N ILE A 169 -18.89 -5.90 -5.77
CA ILE A 169 -18.07 -4.80 -5.25
C ILE A 169 -17.53 -3.93 -6.38
N LYS A 170 -17.16 -2.71 -6.04
CA LYS A 170 -16.44 -1.78 -6.91
C LYS A 170 -15.04 -1.55 -6.36
N SER A 171 -14.09 -1.28 -7.25
CA SER A 171 -12.75 -0.82 -6.92
C SER A 171 -12.68 0.69 -7.05
N VAL A 172 -12.21 1.34 -5.99
CA VAL A 172 -11.92 2.78 -6.00
C VAL A 172 -10.45 2.96 -5.65
N THR A 173 -9.67 3.51 -6.57
CA THR A 173 -8.26 3.83 -6.31
C THR A 173 -8.20 5.07 -5.43
N ILE A 174 -7.45 5.01 -4.34
CA ILE A 174 -7.32 6.12 -3.37
C ILE A 174 -5.93 6.76 -3.37
N ALA A 175 -4.92 5.99 -3.77
CA ALA A 175 -3.53 6.45 -3.85
C ALA A 175 -2.72 5.55 -4.80
N GLN A 176 -1.53 6.00 -5.19
CA GLN A 176 -0.49 5.12 -5.71
C GLN A 176 0.63 4.96 -4.67
N ASP A 177 1.13 3.75 -4.55
CA ASP A 177 2.25 3.36 -3.70
C ASP A 177 3.41 2.88 -4.55
N ALA A 178 4.63 3.16 -4.14
CA ALA A 178 5.81 2.52 -4.69
C ALA A 178 6.23 1.34 -3.82
N ILE A 179 6.73 0.30 -4.46
CA ILE A 179 7.27 -0.87 -3.78
C ILE A 179 8.79 -0.67 -3.65
N ALA A 180 9.26 -0.46 -2.44
CA ALA A 180 10.68 -0.44 -2.14
C ALA A 180 11.21 -1.87 -1.99
N VAL A 181 12.22 -2.23 -2.77
CA VAL A 181 13.00 -3.45 -2.56
C VAL A 181 13.99 -3.18 -1.44
N ILE A 182 13.97 -4.00 -0.40
CA ILE A 182 14.74 -3.76 0.81
C ILE A 182 15.68 -4.93 1.13
N VAL A 183 16.82 -4.58 1.71
CA VAL A 183 17.79 -5.53 2.26
C VAL A 183 18.19 -5.10 3.68
N ASN A 184 18.91 -5.97 4.37
CA ASN A 184 19.53 -5.61 5.64
C ASN A 184 20.54 -4.48 5.44
N LYS A 185 20.73 -3.62 6.45
CA LYS A 185 21.68 -2.49 6.38
C LYS A 185 23.13 -2.91 6.11
N ASP A 186 23.52 -4.09 6.58
CA ASP A 186 24.88 -4.64 6.41
C ASP A 186 25.05 -5.41 5.09
N ASN A 187 24.01 -5.48 4.24
CA ASN A 187 24.13 -6.05 2.90
C ASN A 187 24.89 -5.09 1.98
N ALA A 188 25.83 -5.62 1.19
CA ALA A 188 26.68 -4.80 0.33
C ALA A 188 26.01 -4.34 -0.98
N VAL A 189 24.87 -4.91 -1.33
CA VAL A 189 24.14 -4.56 -2.56
C VAL A 189 23.51 -3.18 -2.42
N GLU A 190 23.66 -2.35 -3.46
CA GLU A 190 23.12 -0.98 -3.53
C GLU A 190 22.08 -0.80 -4.64
N ASP A 191 22.16 -1.63 -5.67
CA ASP A 191 21.31 -1.55 -6.86
C ASP A 191 20.91 -2.97 -7.30
N ILE A 192 19.73 -3.08 -7.92
CA ILE A 192 19.20 -4.34 -8.41
C ILE A 192 18.40 -4.11 -9.70
N THR A 193 18.51 -5.02 -10.66
CA THR A 193 17.74 -4.95 -11.90
C THR A 193 16.39 -5.63 -11.75
N MET A 194 15.42 -5.27 -12.61
CA MET A 194 14.13 -5.95 -12.67
C MET A 194 14.26 -7.44 -12.96
N ASP A 195 15.23 -7.83 -13.81
CA ASP A 195 15.50 -9.24 -14.12
C ASP A 195 16.06 -9.99 -12.91
N GLU A 196 16.90 -9.36 -12.10
CA GLU A 196 17.40 -9.96 -10.86
C GLU A 196 16.29 -10.11 -9.82
N ILE A 197 15.44 -9.10 -9.65
CA ILE A 197 14.24 -9.19 -8.79
C ILE A 197 13.41 -10.40 -9.22
N LYS A 198 13.09 -10.50 -10.50
CA LYS A 198 12.37 -11.64 -11.06
C LYS A 198 13.08 -12.97 -10.79
N ALA A 199 14.38 -13.03 -11.03
CA ALA A 199 15.18 -14.24 -10.83
C ALA A 199 15.19 -14.71 -9.36
N ILE A 200 15.29 -13.77 -8.42
CA ILE A 200 15.26 -14.06 -6.98
C ILE A 200 13.87 -14.57 -6.57
N TYR A 201 12.79 -13.87 -6.92
CA TYR A 201 11.45 -14.22 -6.49
C TYR A 201 10.85 -15.44 -7.23
N THR A 202 11.41 -15.83 -8.38
CA THR A 202 11.08 -17.09 -9.06
C THR A 202 12.01 -18.26 -8.67
N GLY A 203 13.04 -18.00 -7.84
CA GLY A 203 13.95 -19.01 -7.34
C GLY A 203 15.06 -19.43 -8.31
N SER A 204 15.25 -18.71 -9.42
CA SER A 204 16.35 -18.97 -10.37
C SER A 204 17.68 -18.36 -9.92
N LYS A 205 17.65 -17.34 -9.04
CA LYS A 205 18.83 -16.79 -8.35
C LYS A 205 18.64 -16.97 -6.83
N THR A 206 19.52 -17.73 -6.18
CA THR A 206 19.39 -18.10 -4.76
C THR A 206 20.52 -17.58 -3.89
N THR A 207 21.50 -16.91 -4.47
CA THR A 207 22.67 -16.33 -3.77
C THR A 207 22.92 -14.93 -4.27
N TRP A 208 23.44 -14.08 -3.39
CA TRP A 208 24.07 -12.84 -3.83
C TRP A 208 25.35 -13.24 -4.58
N SER A 209 25.48 -12.85 -5.85
CA SER A 209 26.76 -12.99 -6.56
C SER A 209 27.77 -12.07 -5.90
N ASP A 210 28.98 -12.56 -5.68
CA ASP A 210 30.13 -11.74 -5.31
C ASP A 210 30.48 -10.80 -6.47
N GLU A 211 29.77 -9.72 -6.65
CA GLU A 211 30.20 -8.57 -7.45
C GLU A 211 31.09 -7.66 -6.59
N SER A 212 32.07 -8.28 -5.97
CA SER A 212 33.22 -7.60 -5.37
C SER A 212 34.42 -7.78 -6.32
N LYS A 213 34.44 -6.99 -7.40
CA LYS A 213 35.70 -6.68 -8.10
C LYS A 213 35.61 -5.32 -8.73
#